data_9a2de17ff20e5d0e9f191d8c74b1cc68
#
_entry.id   9a2de17ff20e5d0e9f191d8c74b1cc68
#
_cell.length_a   1.000
_cell.length_b   1.000
_cell.length_c   1.000
_cell.angle_alpha   90.00
_cell.angle_beta   90.00
_cell.angle_gamma   90.00
#
_symmetry.space_group_name_H-M   'P 1'
#
loop_
_entity.id
_entity.type
_entity.pdbx_description
1 polymer ?
#
loop_
_entity_poly.entity_id
_entity_poly.type
_entity_poly.pdbx_seq_one_letter_code
_entity_poly.pdbx_strand_id
1 'polypeptide(L)' 'MSKFEYTDDMVARMNDVAASGVTEDIIESLVDEFEFPRRSVTAKLRKLGYDVPK' A
#
# COMPACT_ATOMS: atom_id res chain seq x y z
N MET A 1 15.22 -8.36 -8.57
CA MET A 1 13.89 -8.93 -8.60
C MET A 1 13.18 -8.70 -7.27
N SER A 2 11.98 -8.19 -7.31
CA SER A 2 11.26 -7.85 -6.09
C SER A 2 10.64 -9.09 -5.45
N LYS A 3 10.76 -9.18 -4.13
CA LYS A 3 10.12 -10.25 -3.38
C LYS A 3 8.61 -10.04 -3.27
N PHE A 4 8.23 -8.78 -3.28
CA PHE A 4 6.84 -8.41 -3.04
C PHE A 4 6.31 -7.79 -4.32
N GLU A 5 5.59 -8.59 -5.08
CA GLU A 5 5.05 -8.13 -6.35
C GLU A 5 3.59 -7.73 -6.19
N TYR A 6 3.27 -6.59 -6.73
CA TYR A 6 1.92 -6.07 -6.68
C TYR A 6 1.25 -6.28 -8.02
N THR A 7 0.17 -7.04 -8.01
CA THR A 7 -0.60 -7.26 -9.23
C THR A 7 -1.47 -6.05 -9.52
N ASP A 8 -2.06 -6.02 -10.72
CA ASP A 8 -2.95 -4.93 -11.07
C ASP A 8 -4.12 -4.81 -10.09
N ASP A 9 -4.65 -5.96 -9.65
CA ASP A 9 -5.74 -5.96 -8.68
C ASP A 9 -5.30 -5.36 -7.35
N MET A 10 -4.10 -5.69 -6.91
CA MET A 10 -3.57 -5.16 -5.67
C MET A 10 -3.36 -3.66 -5.76
N VAL A 11 -2.82 -3.20 -6.88
CA VAL A 11 -2.60 -1.77 -7.09
C VAL A 11 -3.94 -1.04 -7.12
N ALA A 12 -4.92 -1.62 -7.78
CA ALA A 12 -6.27 -1.02 -7.84
C ALA A 12 -6.86 -0.92 -6.44
N ARG A 13 -6.66 -1.94 -5.61
CA ARG A 13 -7.13 -1.94 -4.24
C ARG A 13 -6.45 -0.83 -3.43
N MET A 14 -5.14 -0.70 -3.61
CA MET A 14 -4.39 0.34 -2.91
C MET A 14 -4.90 1.73 -3.32
N ASN A 15 -5.12 1.94 -4.61
CA ASN A 15 -5.63 3.22 -5.09
C ASN A 15 -7.01 3.50 -4.52
N ASP A 16 -7.85 2.48 -4.44
CA ASP A 16 -9.21 2.63 -3.93
C ASP A 16 -9.21 3.10 -2.47
N VAL A 17 -8.43 2.44 -1.64
CA VAL A 17 -8.40 2.79 -0.22
C VAL A 17 -7.61 4.06 0.04
N ALA A 18 -6.64 4.36 -0.80
CA ALA A 18 -5.80 5.55 -0.62
C ALA A 18 -6.44 6.81 -1.19
N ALA A 19 -7.50 6.67 -1.97
CA ALA A 19 -8.16 7.80 -2.62
C ALA A 19 -8.68 8.82 -1.61
N SER A 20 -9.08 8.36 -0.43
CA SER A 20 -9.58 9.24 0.61
C SER A 20 -8.49 9.69 1.58
N GLY A 21 -7.25 9.36 1.28
CA GLY A 21 -6.11 9.70 2.12
C GLY A 21 -5.50 8.47 2.77
N VAL A 22 -4.18 8.47 2.87
CA VAL A 22 -3.45 7.34 3.45
C VAL A 22 -3.29 7.58 4.95
N THR A 23 -3.77 6.64 5.75
CA THR A 23 -3.63 6.69 7.21
C THR A 23 -2.96 5.41 7.67
N GLU A 24 -2.57 5.39 8.95
CA GLU A 24 -1.98 4.18 9.50
C GLU A 24 -2.95 3.00 9.45
N ASP A 25 -4.24 3.27 9.66
CA ASP A 25 -5.25 2.22 9.59
C ASP A 25 -5.27 1.59 8.20
N ILE A 26 -5.18 2.42 7.17
CA ILE A 26 -5.17 1.93 5.79
C ILE A 26 -3.91 1.10 5.54
N ILE A 27 -2.77 1.59 6.03
CA ILE A 27 -1.52 0.87 5.87
C ILE A 27 -1.60 -0.51 6.54
N GLU A 28 -2.11 -0.55 7.76
CA GLU A 28 -2.23 -1.81 8.48
C GLU A 28 -3.21 -2.76 7.80
N SER A 29 -4.29 -2.22 7.26
CA SER A 29 -5.26 -3.03 6.52
C SER A 29 -4.61 -3.67 5.29
N LEU A 30 -3.81 -2.89 4.57
CA LEU A 30 -3.13 -3.41 3.40
C LEU A 30 -2.05 -4.42 3.76
N VAL A 31 -1.33 -4.17 4.85
CA VAL A 31 -0.33 -5.11 5.34
C VAL A 31 -0.99 -6.45 5.65
N ASP A 32 -2.12 -6.41 6.31
CA ASP A 32 -2.84 -7.62 6.68
C ASP A 32 -3.44 -8.31 5.45
N GLU A 33 -4.03 -7.52 4.56
CA GLU A 33 -4.70 -8.06 3.39
C GLU A 33 -3.73 -8.72 2.42
N PHE A 34 -2.60 -8.06 2.17
CA PHE A 34 -1.60 -8.55 1.22
C PHE A 34 -0.55 -9.44 1.86
N GLU A 35 -0.48 -9.44 3.17
CA GLU A 35 0.55 -10.15 3.93
C GLU A 35 1.95 -9.71 3.54
N PHE A 36 2.09 -8.42 3.28
CA PHE A 36 3.38 -7.80 2.98
C PHE A 36 3.82 -6.97 4.17
N PRO A 37 5.13 -6.79 4.36
CA PRO A 37 5.61 -5.96 5.46
C PRO A 37 5.22 -4.50 5.25
N ARG A 38 5.09 -3.80 6.37
CA ARG A 38 4.68 -2.40 6.35
C ARG A 38 5.58 -1.56 5.44
N ARG A 39 6.89 -1.80 5.49
CA ARG A 39 7.83 -1.04 4.67
C ARG A 39 7.53 -1.21 3.18
N SER A 40 7.14 -2.39 2.78
CA SER A 40 6.84 -2.65 1.38
C SER A 40 5.59 -1.88 0.96
N VAL A 41 4.55 -1.93 1.78
CA VAL A 41 3.29 -1.25 1.49
C VAL A 41 3.50 0.27 1.42
N THR A 42 4.22 0.82 2.39
CA THR A 42 4.45 2.27 2.41
C THR A 42 5.31 2.70 1.23
N ALA A 43 6.32 1.91 0.88
CA ALA A 43 7.17 2.23 -0.26
C ALA A 43 6.36 2.23 -1.56
N LYS A 44 5.45 1.28 -1.70
CA LYS A 44 4.61 1.21 -2.88
C LYS A 44 3.66 2.41 -2.95
N LEU A 45 3.05 2.77 -1.82
CA LEU A 45 2.16 3.92 -1.79
C LEU A 45 2.88 5.20 -2.19
N ARG A 46 4.11 5.36 -1.70
CA ARG A 46 4.92 6.53 -2.09
C ARG A 46 5.21 6.53 -3.58
N LYS A 47 5.50 5.36 -4.11
CA LYS A 47 5.79 5.23 -5.53
C LYS A 47 4.57 5.59 -6.36
N LEU A 48 3.39 5.32 -5.86
CA LEU A 48 2.15 5.67 -6.53
C LEU A 48 1.81 7.16 -6.41
N GLY A 49 2.53 7.89 -5.58
CA GLY A 49 2.34 9.32 -5.44
C GLY A 49 1.54 9.74 -4.21
N TYR A 50 1.32 8.83 -3.28
CA TYR A 50 0.58 9.15 -2.07
C TYR A 50 1.51 9.54 -0.93
N ASP A 51 1.04 10.44 -0.07
CA ASP A 51 1.75 10.79 1.15
C ASP A 51 1.49 9.71 2.18
N VAL A 52 2.56 9.25 2.80
CA VAL A 52 2.48 8.19 3.80
C VAL A 52 2.83 8.79 5.16
N PRO A 53 1.98 8.65 6.17
CA PRO A 53 2.30 9.14 7.50
C PRO A 53 3.45 8.34 8.11
N LYS A 54 4.20 9.00 8.97
CA LYS A 54 5.32 8.35 9.64
C LYS A 54 4.89 7.69 10.93
#